data_1fdd82a5f0eb32af5bd6554a23beed57
#
_entry.id   1fdd82a5f0eb32af5bd6554a23beed57
#
_cell.length_a   1.000
_cell.length_b   1.000
_cell.length_c   1.000
_cell.angle_alpha   90.00
_cell.angle_beta   90.00
_cell.angle_gamma   90.00
#
_symmetry.space_group_name_H-M   'P 1'
#
loop_
_entity.id
_entity.type
_entity.pdbx_description
1 polymer ?
#
loop_
_entity_poly.entity_id
_entity_poly.type
_entity_poly.pdbx_seq_one_letter_code
_entity_poly.pdbx_strand_id
1 'polypeptide(L)' 'DVGSLFNYYCFINIAGVAREIGVNPSVMRQYAIGIRKPSEERKALIMAGLKSIARKMQDAVLY' A
#
# COMPACT_ATOMS: atom_id res chain seq x y z
N ASP A 1 6.18 7.64 6.57
CA ASP A 1 5.58 7.99 5.28
C ASP A 1 5.47 6.76 4.36
N VAL A 2 4.88 6.95 3.18
CA VAL A 2 4.64 5.82 2.26
C VAL A 2 5.95 5.21 1.79
N GLY A 3 6.95 6.04 1.49
CA GLY A 3 8.26 5.54 1.06
C GLY A 3 8.93 4.70 2.13
N SER A 4 8.91 5.16 3.37
CA SER A 4 9.48 4.42 4.50
C SER A 4 8.78 3.09 4.69
N LEU A 5 7.45 3.06 4.54
CA LEU A 5 6.69 1.83 4.67
C LEU A 5 7.12 0.80 3.62
N PHE A 6 7.23 1.19 2.36
CA PHE A 6 7.61 0.27 1.30
C PHE A 6 9.08 -0.12 1.36
N ASN A 7 9.94 0.73 1.92
CA ASN A 7 11.33 0.36 2.17
C ASN A 7 11.45 -0.67 3.29
N TYR A 8 10.68 -0.51 4.35
CA TYR A 8 10.67 -1.44 5.47
C TYR A 8 10.12 -2.80 5.05
N TYR A 9 9.02 -2.80 4.30
CA TYR A 9 8.39 -4.02 3.80
C TYR A 9 8.73 -4.21 2.33
N CYS A 10 10.03 -4.35 2.03
CA CYS A 10 10.53 -4.37 0.65
C CYS A 10 10.02 -5.54 -0.17
N PHE A 11 9.46 -6.56 0.46
CA PHE A 11 8.85 -7.69 -0.23
C PHE A 11 7.45 -7.38 -0.77
N ILE A 12 6.88 -6.22 -0.43
CA ILE A 12 5.55 -5.84 -0.89
C ILE A 12 5.66 -5.16 -2.26
N ASN A 13 4.85 -5.64 -3.20
CA ASN A 13 4.78 -5.07 -4.55
C ASN A 13 3.89 -3.82 -4.52
N ILE A 14 4.49 -2.65 -4.79
CA ILE A 14 3.77 -1.36 -4.74
C ILE A 14 2.57 -1.36 -5.69
N ALA A 15 2.76 -1.79 -6.93
CA ALA A 15 1.69 -1.80 -7.92
C ALA A 15 0.57 -2.76 -7.54
N GLY A 16 0.93 -3.93 -7.00
CA GLY A 16 -0.04 -4.91 -6.55
C GLY A 16 -0.89 -4.40 -5.40
N VAL A 17 -0.25 -3.76 -4.42
CA VAL A 17 -0.97 -3.14 -3.29
C VAL A 17 -1.89 -2.04 -3.79
N ALA A 18 -1.41 -1.18 -4.69
CA ALA A 18 -2.19 -0.08 -5.22
C ALA A 18 -3.47 -0.58 -5.91
N ARG A 19 -3.34 -1.62 -6.74
CA ARG A 19 -4.50 -2.21 -7.42
C ARG A 19 -5.50 -2.80 -6.44
N GLU A 20 -5.01 -3.48 -5.41
CA GLU A 20 -5.87 -4.13 -4.42
C GLU A 20 -6.70 -3.11 -3.64
N ILE A 21 -6.13 -1.96 -3.31
CA ILE A 21 -6.83 -0.94 -2.50
C ILE A 21 -7.50 0.14 -3.35
N GLY A 22 -7.37 0.08 -4.69
CA GLY A 22 -8.06 0.99 -5.58
C GLY A 22 -7.35 2.32 -5.82
N VAL A 23 -6.04 2.38 -5.60
CA VAL A 23 -5.23 3.57 -5.91
C VAL A 23 -4.51 3.34 -7.22
N ASN A 24 -4.40 4.37 -8.05
CA ASN A 24 -3.65 4.29 -9.29
C ASN A 24 -2.20 3.89 -8.99
N PRO A 25 -1.66 2.83 -9.63
CA PRO A 25 -0.30 2.37 -9.36
C PRO A 25 0.77 3.43 -9.59
N SER A 26 0.63 4.27 -10.62
CA SER A 26 1.59 5.35 -10.88
C SER A 26 1.58 6.37 -9.75
N VAL A 27 0.41 6.71 -9.24
CA VAL A 27 0.27 7.64 -8.12
C VAL A 27 0.88 7.04 -6.85
N MET A 28 0.61 5.77 -6.57
CA MET A 28 1.19 5.10 -5.41
C MET A 28 2.72 5.08 -5.49
N ARG A 29 3.27 4.85 -6.67
CA ARG A 29 4.72 4.87 -6.88
C ARG A 29 5.30 6.25 -6.63
N GLN A 30 4.59 7.31 -7.03
CA GLN A 30 5.00 8.69 -6.75
C GLN A 30 5.02 8.97 -5.25
N TYR A 31 4.06 8.45 -4.50
CA TYR A 31 4.07 8.54 -3.04
C TYR A 31 5.28 7.82 -2.46
N ALA A 32 5.59 6.63 -2.97
CA ALA A 32 6.69 5.81 -2.45
C ALA A 32 8.05 6.46 -2.66
N ILE A 33 8.27 7.13 -3.80
CA ILE A 33 9.54 7.80 -4.07
C ILE A 33 9.58 9.24 -3.58
N GLY A 34 8.48 9.76 -3.03
CA GLY A 34 8.47 11.05 -2.35
C GLY A 34 8.24 12.27 -3.22
N ILE A 35 7.93 12.11 -4.52
CA ILE A 35 7.67 13.25 -5.39
C ILE A 35 6.23 13.77 -5.28
N ARG A 36 5.38 13.05 -4.56
CA ARG A 36 4.00 13.43 -4.33
C ARG A 36 3.60 13.03 -2.92
N LYS A 37 2.94 13.95 -2.21
CA LYS A 37 2.48 13.67 -0.85
C LYS A 37 0.99 13.35 -0.86
N PRO A 38 0.57 12.22 -0.24
CA PRO A 38 -0.84 11.92 -0.13
C PRO A 38 -1.51 12.86 0.87
N SER A 39 -2.79 13.17 0.63
CA SER A 39 -3.62 13.89 1.59
C SER A 39 -3.87 13.01 2.82
N GLU A 40 -4.37 13.61 3.90
CA GLU A 40 -4.71 12.84 5.10
C GLU A 40 -5.78 11.78 4.81
N GLU A 41 -6.75 12.12 3.96
CA GLU A 41 -7.77 11.16 3.54
C GLU A 41 -7.16 10.00 2.76
N ARG A 42 -6.20 10.30 1.88
CA ARG A 42 -5.53 9.27 1.08
C ARG A 42 -4.66 8.38 1.96
N LYS A 43 -3.96 8.96 2.94
CA LYS A 43 -3.19 8.18 3.91
C LYS A 43 -4.08 7.20 4.67
N ALA A 44 -5.25 7.68 5.11
CA ALA A 44 -6.20 6.83 5.83
C ALA A 44 -6.69 5.69 4.94
N LEU A 45 -6.97 5.98 3.66
CA LEU A 45 -7.37 4.96 2.69
C LEU A 45 -6.29 3.90 2.50
N ILE A 46 -5.03 4.34 2.35
CA ILE A 46 -3.89 3.42 2.19
C ILE A 46 -3.75 2.54 3.42
N MET A 47 -3.79 3.11 4.61
CA MET A 47 -3.64 2.34 5.84
C MET A 47 -4.78 1.35 6.04
N ALA A 48 -6.01 1.76 5.76
CA ALA A 48 -7.17 0.87 5.85
C ALA A 48 -7.04 -0.28 4.85
N GLY A 49 -6.57 0.02 3.64
CA GLY A 49 -6.34 -0.99 2.60
C GLY A 49 -5.28 -1.99 2.99
N LEU A 50 -4.17 -1.52 3.57
CA LEU A 50 -3.10 -2.40 4.05
C LEU A 50 -3.57 -3.33 5.16
N LYS A 51 -4.36 -2.81 6.09
CA LYS A 51 -4.93 -3.64 7.17
C LYS A 51 -5.88 -4.69 6.62
N SER A 52 -6.66 -4.35 5.60
CA SER A 52 -7.54 -5.30 4.91
C SER A 52 -6.74 -6.41 4.25
N ILE A 53 -5.66 -6.07 3.56
CA ILE A 53 -4.76 -7.05 2.92
C ILE A 53 -4.16 -7.97 3.99
N ALA A 54 -3.68 -7.41 5.09
CA ALA A 54 -3.09 -8.19 6.18
C ALA A 54 -4.09 -9.18 6.74
N ARG A 55 -5.35 -8.77 6.90
CA ARG A 55 -6.41 -9.66 7.39
C ARG A 55 -6.66 -10.81 6.42
N LYS A 56 -6.70 -10.52 5.11
CA LYS A 56 -6.85 -11.56 4.09
C LYS A 56 -5.71 -12.55 4.16
N MET A 57 -4.49 -12.08 4.39
CA MET A 57 -3.33 -12.95 4.50
C MET A 57 -3.37 -13.83 5.75
N GLN A 58 -3.91 -13.30 6.86
CA GLN A 58 -4.09 -14.09 8.09
C GLN A 58 -5.06 -15.25 7.87
N ASP A 59 -6.05 -15.05 7.01
CA ASP A 59 -7.07 -16.04 6.70
C ASP A 59 -6.63 -17.01 5.61
N ALA A 60 -5.46 -16.81 5.01
CA ALA A 60 -4.96 -17.66 3.93
C ALA A 60 -4.60 -19.05 4.45
N VAL A 61 -4.93 -20.07 3.66
CA VAL A 61 -4.64 -21.46 3.98
C VAL A 61 -3.81 -22.05 2.85
N LEU A 62 -2.75 -22.73 3.22
CA LEU A 62 -1.90 -23.47 2.27
C LEU A 62 -2.28 -24.95 2.28
N TYR A 63 -2.55 -25.48 1.11
CA TYR A 63 -2.89 -26.89 0.92
C TYR A 63 -1.76 -27.66 0.29
#